data_f9359ce855293fd154f14f52936eb40c
#
_entry.id   f9359ce855293fd154f14f52936eb40c
#
_cell.length_a   1.000
_cell.length_b   1.000
_cell.length_c   1.000
_cell.angle_alpha   90.00
_cell.angle_beta   90.00
_cell.angle_gamma   90.00
#
_symmetry.space_group_name_H-M   'P 1'
#
loop_
_entity.id
_entity.type
_entity.pdbx_description
1 polymer ?
#
loop_
_entity_poly.entity_id
_entity_poly.type
_entity_poly.pdbx_seq_one_letter_code
_entity_poly.pdbx_strand_id
1 'polypeptide(L)'
;MILIDTNIIMYAAGAPHPNKQPSVRLLERIASGEIEATINTETLQEILHRYRAIKRWNDGRQVYDLARQIFPVVISVTAEHLDSARKLLDAYSGLMARDALHAALLIDEKFESIYSYDRDFDKIAGVRRVQP
;
A
#
# COMPACT_ATOMS: atom_id res chain seq x y z
N MET A 1 2.48 7.66 -12.18
CA MET A 1 1.70 6.60 -11.51
C MET A 1 1.85 6.71 -10.01
N ILE A 2 0.81 6.37 -9.27
CA ILE A 2 0.70 6.50 -7.82
C ILE A 2 0.77 5.11 -7.20
N LEU A 3 1.50 4.97 -6.10
CA LEU A 3 1.52 3.75 -5.31
C LEU A 3 0.47 3.84 -4.20
N ILE A 4 -0.27 2.77 -3.98
CA ILE A 4 -1.30 2.70 -2.93
C ILE A 4 -0.77 1.85 -1.77
N ASP A 5 -0.76 2.43 -0.58
CA ASP A 5 -0.40 1.71 0.64
C ASP A 5 -1.53 0.75 1.05
N THR A 6 -1.16 -0.34 1.66
CA THR A 6 -2.09 -1.37 2.13
C THR A 6 -3.18 -0.82 3.03
N ASN A 7 -2.88 0.20 3.86
CA ASN A 7 -3.87 0.76 4.79
C ASN A 7 -5.09 1.37 4.09
N ILE A 8 -4.95 1.85 2.85
CA ILE A 8 -6.08 2.34 2.05
C ILE A 8 -7.10 1.20 1.85
N ILE A 9 -6.64 0.03 1.45
CA ILE A 9 -7.49 -1.15 1.25
C ILE A 9 -8.10 -1.60 2.58
N MET A 10 -7.31 -1.60 3.64
CA MET A 10 -7.77 -2.02 4.96
C MET A 10 -8.85 -1.10 5.52
N TYR A 11 -8.73 0.22 5.38
CA TYR A 11 -9.78 1.15 5.79
C TYR A 11 -11.04 1.02 4.92
N ALA A 12 -10.88 0.85 3.61
CA ALA A 12 -11.99 0.70 2.69
C ALA A 12 -12.84 -0.54 2.99
N ALA A 13 -12.19 -1.64 3.36
CA ALA A 13 -12.83 -2.92 3.64
C ALA A 13 -13.23 -3.11 5.11
N GLY A 14 -12.76 -2.24 6.00
CA GLY A 14 -12.87 -2.43 7.44
C GLY A 14 -14.16 -1.90 8.07
N ALA A 15 -14.15 -1.83 9.40
CA ALA A 15 -15.23 -1.28 10.21
C ALA A 15 -15.41 0.22 9.98
N PRO A 16 -16.54 0.83 10.38
CA PRO A 16 -16.75 2.26 10.27
C PRO A 16 -15.59 3.06 10.90
N HIS A 17 -15.06 4.01 10.13
CA HIS A 17 -13.92 4.85 10.52
C HIS A 17 -13.94 6.10 9.65
N PRO A 18 -13.44 7.26 10.12
CA PRO A 18 -13.34 8.47 9.28
C PRO A 18 -12.59 8.28 7.97
N ASN A 19 -11.62 7.36 7.93
CA ASN A 19 -10.82 7.08 6.75
C ASN A 19 -11.50 6.11 5.75
N LYS A 20 -12.59 5.48 6.12
CA LYS A 20 -13.25 4.48 5.27
C LYS A 20 -13.79 5.07 3.98
N GLN A 21 -14.65 6.08 4.07
CA GLN A 21 -15.29 6.66 2.88
C GLN A 21 -14.29 7.33 1.93
N PRO A 22 -13.31 8.10 2.40
CA PRO A 22 -12.28 8.62 1.51
C PRO A 22 -11.50 7.51 0.79
N SER A 23 -11.22 6.40 1.47
CA SER A 23 -10.53 5.25 0.89
C SER A 23 -11.38 4.55 -0.15
N VAL A 24 -12.66 4.33 0.12
CA VAL A 24 -13.60 3.74 -0.85
C VAL A 24 -13.68 4.61 -2.10
N ARG A 25 -13.85 5.93 -1.95
CA ARG A 25 -13.92 6.85 -3.09
C ARG A 25 -12.64 6.83 -3.93
N LEU A 26 -11.48 6.76 -3.29
CA LEU A 26 -10.21 6.66 -4.00
C LEU A 26 -10.15 5.38 -4.84
N LEU A 27 -10.50 4.23 -4.24
CA LEU A 27 -10.48 2.95 -4.95
C LEU A 27 -11.49 2.92 -6.11
N GLU A 28 -12.65 3.53 -5.96
CA GLU A 28 -13.63 3.67 -7.04
C GLU A 28 -13.07 4.49 -8.21
N ARG A 29 -12.37 5.59 -7.93
CA ARG A 29 -11.72 6.43 -8.95
C ARG A 29 -10.61 5.69 -9.67
N ILE A 30 -9.88 4.83 -8.96
CA ILE A 30 -8.86 3.96 -9.57
C ILE A 30 -9.54 2.91 -10.45
N ALA A 31 -10.57 2.24 -9.93
CA ALA A 31 -11.30 1.22 -10.67
C ALA A 31 -11.94 1.73 -11.96
N SER A 32 -12.40 2.99 -11.96
CA SER A 32 -12.97 3.64 -13.14
C SER A 32 -11.92 4.15 -14.15
N GLY A 33 -10.64 4.08 -13.81
CA GLY A 33 -9.55 4.59 -14.66
C GLY A 33 -9.30 6.09 -14.54
N GLU A 34 -10.00 6.80 -13.65
CA GLU A 34 -9.79 8.23 -13.42
C GLU A 34 -8.41 8.52 -12.82
N ILE A 35 -7.93 7.63 -11.95
CA ILE A 35 -6.61 7.72 -11.33
C ILE A 35 -5.79 6.50 -11.73
N GLU A 36 -4.59 6.73 -12.24
CA GLU A 36 -3.64 5.67 -12.56
C GLU A 36 -2.80 5.35 -11.32
N ALA A 37 -3.03 4.17 -10.75
CA ALA A 37 -2.40 3.73 -9.52
C ALA A 37 -2.18 2.22 -9.51
N THR A 38 -1.27 1.76 -8.67
CA THR A 38 -1.04 0.33 -8.47
C THR A 38 -0.63 0.03 -7.02
N ILE A 39 -0.57 -1.25 -6.72
CA ILE A 39 -0.05 -1.82 -5.48
C ILE A 39 1.14 -2.72 -5.81
N ASN A 40 1.88 -3.12 -4.80
CA ASN A 40 2.93 -4.12 -4.95
C ASN A 40 2.51 -5.46 -4.31
N THR A 41 3.31 -6.50 -4.55
CA THR A 41 3.00 -7.86 -4.06
C THR A 41 3.00 -7.97 -2.54
N GLU A 42 3.74 -7.11 -1.82
CA GLU A 42 3.69 -7.09 -0.35
C GLU A 42 2.31 -6.70 0.16
N THR A 43 1.62 -5.77 -0.52
CA THR A 43 0.23 -5.41 -0.18
C THR A 43 -0.69 -6.63 -0.24
N LEU A 44 -0.54 -7.47 -1.27
CA LEU A 44 -1.31 -8.71 -1.38
C LEU A 44 -0.99 -9.67 -0.23
N GLN A 45 0.29 -9.80 0.11
CA GLN A 45 0.71 -10.65 1.22
C GLN A 45 0.18 -10.14 2.57
N GLU A 46 0.19 -8.83 2.79
CA GLU A 46 -0.36 -8.22 4.01
C GLU A 46 -1.86 -8.50 4.16
N ILE A 47 -2.63 -8.47 3.08
CA ILE A 47 -4.06 -8.83 3.09
C ILE A 47 -4.22 -10.27 3.56
N LEU A 48 -3.48 -11.21 2.98
CA LEU A 48 -3.54 -12.63 3.35
C LEU A 48 -3.17 -12.82 4.83
N HIS A 49 -2.08 -12.21 5.24
CA HIS A 49 -1.57 -12.32 6.61
C HIS A 49 -2.57 -11.77 7.63
N ARG A 50 -3.07 -10.56 7.41
CA ARG A 50 -3.98 -9.88 8.33
C ARG A 50 -5.26 -10.67 8.57
N TYR A 51 -5.94 -11.08 7.50
CA TYR A 51 -7.23 -11.75 7.63
C TYR A 51 -7.11 -13.18 8.16
N ARG A 52 -6.00 -13.86 7.87
CA ARG A 52 -5.70 -15.15 8.51
C ARG A 52 -5.46 -14.98 10.01
N ALA A 53 -4.68 -13.97 10.39
CA ALA A 53 -4.33 -13.71 11.79
C ALA A 53 -5.55 -13.37 12.65
N ILE A 54 -6.50 -12.59 12.12
CA ILE A 54 -7.72 -12.23 12.86
C ILE A 54 -8.85 -13.27 12.70
N LYS A 55 -8.57 -14.41 12.06
CA LYS A 55 -9.51 -15.53 11.86
C LYS A 55 -10.77 -15.14 11.07
N ARG A 56 -10.60 -14.30 10.06
CA ARG A 56 -11.66 -13.84 9.15
C ARG A 56 -11.30 -14.14 7.71
N TRP A 57 -10.95 -15.38 7.43
CA TRP A 57 -10.42 -15.77 6.12
C TRP A 57 -11.42 -15.57 4.97
N ASN A 58 -12.73 -15.82 5.18
CA ASN A 58 -13.72 -15.58 4.14
C ASN A 58 -13.76 -14.12 3.70
N ASP A 59 -13.66 -13.19 4.65
CA ASP A 59 -13.55 -11.77 4.33
C ASP A 59 -12.23 -11.47 3.62
N GLY A 60 -11.14 -12.06 4.07
CA GLY A 60 -9.82 -11.88 3.45
C GLY A 60 -9.78 -12.32 2.00
N ARG A 61 -10.42 -13.45 1.70
CA ARG A 61 -10.55 -13.94 0.32
C ARG A 61 -11.26 -12.91 -0.56
N GLN A 62 -12.36 -12.36 -0.08
CA GLN A 62 -13.13 -11.36 -0.83
C GLN A 62 -12.33 -10.07 -1.03
N VAL A 63 -11.63 -9.60 -0.01
CA VAL A 63 -10.78 -8.40 -0.10
C VAL A 63 -9.63 -8.63 -1.09
N TYR A 64 -9.00 -9.79 -1.04
CA TYR A 64 -7.94 -10.14 -1.98
C TYR A 64 -8.43 -10.14 -3.42
N ASP A 65 -9.55 -10.81 -3.68
CA ASP A 65 -10.12 -10.91 -5.02
C ASP A 65 -10.51 -9.54 -5.56
N LEU A 66 -11.11 -8.70 -4.71
CA LEU A 66 -11.47 -7.34 -5.09
C LEU A 66 -10.23 -6.48 -5.38
N ALA A 67 -9.19 -6.61 -4.57
CA ALA A 67 -7.93 -5.91 -4.81
C ALA A 67 -7.35 -6.30 -6.19
N ARG A 68 -7.39 -7.59 -6.56
CA ARG A 68 -6.92 -8.05 -7.86
C ARG A 68 -7.77 -7.53 -9.01
N GLN A 69 -9.06 -7.29 -8.80
CA GLN A 69 -9.93 -6.68 -9.80
C GLN A 69 -9.61 -5.20 -10.00
N ILE A 70 -9.40 -4.47 -8.91
CA ILE A 70 -9.06 -3.04 -8.97
C ILE A 70 -7.65 -2.85 -9.54
N PHE A 71 -6.71 -3.72 -9.16
CA PHE A 71 -5.30 -3.67 -9.57
C PHE A 71 -4.92 -4.94 -10.34
N PRO A 72 -5.32 -5.05 -11.62
CA PRO A 72 -4.98 -6.25 -12.40
C PRO A 72 -3.48 -6.40 -12.64
N VAL A 73 -2.75 -5.29 -12.71
CA VAL A 73 -1.28 -5.27 -12.79
C VAL A 73 -0.74 -4.85 -11.43
N VAL A 74 0.07 -5.71 -10.84
CA VAL A 74 0.68 -5.50 -9.51
C VAL A 74 2.20 -5.53 -9.67
N ILE A 75 2.89 -4.58 -9.03
CA ILE A 75 4.35 -4.51 -9.10
C ILE A 75 4.95 -5.60 -8.21
N SER A 76 5.80 -6.43 -8.79
CA SER A 76 6.52 -7.46 -8.04
C SER A 76 7.63 -6.86 -7.18
N VAL A 77 7.66 -7.22 -5.90
CA VAL A 77 8.77 -6.89 -5.01
C VAL A 77 9.95 -7.79 -5.35
N THR A 78 11.09 -7.19 -5.61
CA THR A 78 12.32 -7.90 -5.96
C THR A 78 13.35 -7.85 -4.83
N ALA A 79 14.39 -8.67 -4.94
CA ALA A 79 15.51 -8.61 -4.00
C ALA A 79 16.16 -7.22 -3.97
N GLU A 80 16.25 -6.55 -5.11
CA GLU A 80 16.82 -5.21 -5.23
C GLU A 80 15.99 -4.18 -4.45
N HIS A 81 14.66 -4.30 -4.47
CA HIS A 81 13.78 -3.46 -3.63
C HIS A 81 14.06 -3.67 -2.15
N LEU A 82 14.29 -4.92 -1.73
CA LEU A 82 14.62 -5.23 -0.35
C LEU A 82 16.01 -4.72 0.04
N ASP A 83 16.97 -4.78 -0.85
CA ASP A 83 18.29 -4.19 -0.62
C ASP A 83 18.19 -2.67 -0.40
N SER A 84 17.38 -2.00 -1.20
CA SER A 84 17.09 -0.56 -1.03
C SER A 84 16.37 -0.28 0.29
N ALA A 85 15.39 -1.10 0.66
CA ALA A 85 14.68 -0.98 1.93
C ALA A 85 15.62 -1.13 3.12
N ARG A 86 16.58 -2.06 3.05
CA ARG A 86 17.59 -2.24 4.10
C ARG A 86 18.40 -0.96 4.32
N LYS A 87 18.76 -0.27 3.25
CA LYS A 87 19.48 1.01 3.35
C LYS A 87 18.63 2.09 4.03
N LEU A 88 17.34 2.13 3.72
CA LEU A 88 16.42 3.06 4.39
C LEU A 88 16.31 2.78 5.89
N LEU A 89 16.28 1.51 6.28
CA LEU A 89 16.25 1.12 7.69
C LEU A 89 17.52 1.55 8.44
N ASP A 90 18.69 1.55 7.78
CA ASP A 90 19.92 2.08 8.36
C ASP A 90 19.83 3.62 8.54
N ALA A 91 19.21 4.32 7.61
CA ALA A 91 19.12 5.77 7.61
C ALA A 91 18.03 6.32 8.54
N TYR A 92 16.95 5.57 8.77
CA TYR A 92 15.78 6.01 9.53
C TYR A 92 15.45 5.02 10.65
N SER A 93 15.95 5.27 11.86
CA SER A 93 15.88 4.33 12.99
C SER A 93 14.47 3.99 13.46
N GLY A 94 13.48 4.87 13.22
CA GLY A 94 12.10 4.64 13.63
C GLY A 94 11.22 4.01 12.55
N LEU A 95 11.79 3.70 11.39
CA LEU A 95 11.03 3.20 10.25
C LEU A 95 10.78 1.69 10.37
N MET A 96 9.55 1.25 10.10
CA MET A 96 9.22 -0.17 10.06
C MET A 96 9.60 -0.77 8.71
N ALA A 97 9.88 -2.08 8.68
CA ALA A 97 10.35 -2.77 7.48
C ALA A 97 9.36 -2.68 6.31
N ARG A 98 8.05 -2.79 6.58
CA ARG A 98 7.02 -2.68 5.53
C ARG A 98 7.00 -1.30 4.90
N ASP A 99 7.10 -0.25 5.70
CA ASP A 99 7.12 1.12 5.20
C ASP A 99 8.40 1.40 4.41
N ALA A 100 9.53 0.87 4.88
CA ALA A 100 10.79 0.95 4.16
C ALA A 100 10.69 0.29 2.78
N LEU A 101 10.02 -0.85 2.69
CA LEU A 101 9.82 -1.56 1.43
C LEU A 101 8.97 -0.76 0.45
N HIS A 102 7.82 -0.24 0.90
CA HIS A 102 6.97 0.61 0.06
C HIS A 102 7.72 1.86 -0.41
N ALA A 103 8.47 2.49 0.48
CA ALA A 103 9.25 3.68 0.15
C ALA A 103 10.38 3.37 -0.85
N ALA A 104 11.08 2.27 -0.65
CA ALA A 104 12.14 1.82 -1.55
C ALA A 104 11.59 1.55 -2.95
N LEU A 105 10.48 0.84 -3.04
CA LEU A 105 9.83 0.54 -4.31
C LEU A 105 9.37 1.83 -5.01
N LEU A 106 8.79 2.75 -4.26
CA LEU A 106 8.38 4.06 -4.79
C LEU A 106 9.57 4.80 -5.42
N ILE A 107 10.70 4.84 -4.71
CA ILE A 107 11.91 5.54 -5.18
C ILE A 107 12.52 4.82 -6.38
N ASP A 108 12.72 3.51 -6.29
CA ASP A 108 13.40 2.72 -7.32
C ASP A 108 12.60 2.68 -8.63
N GLU A 109 11.27 2.59 -8.53
CA GLU A 109 10.37 2.54 -9.69
C GLU A 109 9.87 3.93 -10.12
N LYS A 110 10.33 4.99 -9.44
CA LYS A 110 10.03 6.40 -9.77
C LYS A 110 8.53 6.74 -9.77
N PHE A 111 7.80 6.25 -8.77
CA PHE A 111 6.42 6.66 -8.54
C PHE A 111 6.38 8.12 -8.10
N GLU A 112 5.31 8.84 -8.48
CA GLU A 112 5.11 10.25 -8.12
C GLU A 112 4.88 10.42 -6.62
N SER A 113 4.09 9.52 -6.02
CA SER A 113 3.66 9.61 -4.64
C SER A 113 3.13 8.27 -4.14
N ILE A 114 2.96 8.19 -2.82
CA ILE A 114 2.21 7.11 -2.16
C ILE A 114 0.96 7.68 -1.50
N TYR A 115 -0.18 7.06 -1.72
CA TYR A 115 -1.40 7.37 -0.98
C TYR A 115 -1.44 6.50 0.27
N SER A 116 -1.40 7.14 1.42
CA SER A 116 -1.31 6.48 2.71
C SER A 116 -1.77 7.40 3.84
N TYR A 117 -2.34 6.83 4.88
CA TYR A 117 -2.61 7.54 6.12
C TYR A 117 -1.42 7.54 7.09
N ASP A 118 -0.36 6.77 6.80
CA ASP A 118 0.80 6.66 7.68
C ASP A 118 1.76 7.84 7.48
N ARG A 119 1.85 8.69 8.50
CA ARG A 119 2.71 9.88 8.49
C ARG A 119 4.19 9.56 8.56
N ASP A 120 4.58 8.33 8.85
CA ASP A 120 6.00 7.95 8.87
C ASP A 120 6.66 8.11 7.50
N PHE A 121 5.88 8.03 6.41
CA PHE A 121 6.39 8.32 5.07
C PHE A 121 6.84 9.78 4.89
N ASP A 122 6.29 10.72 5.66
CA ASP A 122 6.67 12.14 5.58
C ASP A 122 8.13 12.38 6.01
N LYS A 123 8.70 11.45 6.78
CA LYS A 123 10.08 11.53 7.28
C LYS A 123 11.13 11.11 6.25
N ILE A 124 10.71 10.46 5.16
CA ILE A 124 11.63 9.83 4.20
C ILE A 124 11.87 10.79 3.04
N ALA A 125 13.14 11.16 2.83
CA ALA A 125 13.53 11.99 1.69
C ALA A 125 13.17 11.28 0.37
N GLY A 126 12.61 12.04 -0.57
CA GLY A 126 12.21 11.51 -1.88
C GLY A 126 10.84 10.83 -1.91
N VAL A 127 10.15 10.75 -0.79
CA VAL A 127 8.80 10.16 -0.70
C VAL A 127 7.77 11.27 -0.48
N ARG A 128 6.82 11.39 -1.41
CA ARG A 128 5.68 12.29 -1.28
C ARG A 128 4.46 11.47 -0.88
N ARG A 129 3.95 11.71 0.32
CA ARG A 129 2.72 11.09 0.79
C ARG A 129 1.52 11.99 0.50
N VAL A 130 0.43 11.35 0.06
CA VAL A 130 -0.87 12.02 -0.11
C VAL A 130 -1.90 11.27 0.72
N GLN A 131 -2.72 12.00 1.44
CA GLN A 131 -3.82 11.43 2.20
C GLN A 131 -5.12 11.56 1.41
N PRO A 132 -5.90 10.49 1.27
CA PRO A 132 -7.20 10.55 0.59
C PRO A 132 -8.20 11.49 1.23
#